data_9c8657dc3ab1562d771f87c1f2feee0a
#
_entry.id   9c8657dc3ab1562d771f87c1f2feee0a
#
_cell.length_a   1.000
_cell.length_b   1.000
_cell.length_c   1.000
_cell.angle_alpha   90.00
_cell.angle_beta   90.00
_cell.angle_gamma   90.00
#
_symmetry.space_group_name_H-M   'P 1'
#
loop_
_entity.id
_entity.type
_entity.pdbx_description
1 polymer ?
#
loop_
_entity_poly.entity_id
_entity_poly.type
_entity_poly.pdbx_seq_one_letter_code
_entity_poly.pdbx_strand_id
1 'polypeptide(L)'
;AAEKGKPIVLIKIGRSGLGARAAQAHTASLTGEDAAYNAAFKQHGVTRVSDWDQLLEVSQMLADSPAPSEPGIAVISHSGGVCSLTADAFGHEGLDLPELSDESRDTINEILAGFGWAGNPADITGHASRDTVELIMETLISEPKVGALVVASSASNEQSEHVVDVAGRHDKAVAYLHTGNELGEPTGLDTLKSAGIPVFFSPENLASAFRKLHDYHNWRERRLNIGFGATTAMSDAQQSIADDLRAVGRTKLSECERKRLLAGWGVATEESATSGTEVVISVKRDDQLGPVLMYGMGGIFAEMAAEVTLRVCPISKQDAQDMVNEVAGSRILIGSNGRPKADVDSLINTLVRVSELAVNLEGIIDEININPLIVLPRGQGVKVLEAVITLSHQQ
;
A
#
# COMPACT_ATOMS: atom_id res chain seq x y z
N ALA A 1 9.39 -14.51 2.97
CA ALA A 1 7.94 -14.52 3.14
C ALA A 1 7.24 -14.41 1.77
N ALA A 2 7.46 -13.36 1.01
CA ALA A 2 6.78 -13.09 -0.27
C ALA A 2 6.87 -14.23 -1.28
N GLU A 3 8.07 -14.79 -1.52
CA GLU A 3 8.29 -15.92 -2.43
C GLU A 3 7.50 -17.17 -2.03
N LYS A 4 7.34 -17.38 -0.72
CA LYS A 4 6.57 -18.50 -0.17
C LYS A 4 5.08 -18.21 -0.03
N GLY A 5 4.59 -17.04 -0.48
CA GLY A 5 3.20 -16.63 -0.34
C GLY A 5 2.74 -16.45 1.11
N LYS A 6 3.67 -16.15 2.03
CA LYS A 6 3.34 -15.96 3.45
C LYS A 6 3.25 -14.45 3.76
N PRO A 7 2.05 -13.90 4.03
CA PRO A 7 1.87 -12.53 4.43
C PRO A 7 2.46 -12.28 5.84
N ILE A 8 2.86 -11.03 6.08
CA ILE A 8 3.27 -10.55 7.39
C ILE A 8 2.25 -9.50 7.82
N VAL A 9 1.59 -9.73 8.94
CA VAL A 9 0.63 -8.79 9.53
C VAL A 9 1.18 -8.31 10.87
N LEU A 10 1.13 -6.99 11.12
CA LEU A 10 1.66 -6.45 12.37
C LEU A 10 0.94 -5.16 12.83
N ILE A 11 1.01 -4.92 14.13
CA ILE A 11 0.68 -3.65 14.76
C ILE A 11 2.00 -2.92 15.09
N LYS A 12 2.16 -1.69 14.57
CA LYS A 12 3.26 -0.80 14.97
C LYS A 12 2.75 0.15 16.06
N ILE A 13 3.27 0.01 17.27
CA ILE A 13 2.99 0.93 18.38
C ILE A 13 3.90 2.16 18.32
N GLY A 14 3.60 3.19 19.10
CA GLY A 14 4.39 4.42 19.12
C GLY A 14 4.13 5.35 17.94
N ARG A 15 2.92 5.35 17.37
CA ARG A 15 2.49 6.16 16.21
C ARG A 15 2.33 7.65 16.55
N SER A 16 1.95 7.94 17.77
CA SER A 16 1.78 9.31 18.29
C SER A 16 2.86 9.63 19.31
N GLY A 17 3.09 10.92 19.56
CA GLY A 17 4.04 11.33 20.61
C GLY A 17 3.69 10.77 21.99
N LEU A 18 2.38 10.56 22.29
CA LEU A 18 1.95 9.90 23.53
C LEU A 18 2.31 8.41 23.53
N GLY A 19 1.99 7.71 22.43
CA GLY A 19 2.29 6.30 22.27
C GLY A 19 3.79 6.02 22.25
N ALA A 20 4.60 6.89 21.64
CA ALA A 20 6.07 6.78 21.62
C ALA A 20 6.66 6.87 23.03
N ARG A 21 6.21 7.85 23.84
CA ARG A 21 6.65 7.97 25.25
C ARG A 21 6.25 6.76 26.08
N ALA A 22 5.03 6.25 25.89
CA ALA A 22 4.56 5.06 26.61
C ALA A 22 5.37 3.81 26.22
N ALA A 23 5.64 3.61 24.94
CA ALA A 23 6.43 2.49 24.44
C ALA A 23 7.88 2.57 24.94
N GLN A 24 8.50 3.75 24.91
CA GLN A 24 9.87 3.96 25.41
C GLN A 24 9.96 3.69 26.92
N ALA A 25 8.98 4.13 27.70
CA ALA A 25 8.93 3.86 29.14
C ALA A 25 8.81 2.36 29.47
N HIS A 26 8.18 1.57 28.59
CA HIS A 26 7.98 0.15 28.80
C HIS A 26 9.14 -0.71 28.29
N THR A 27 9.70 -0.39 27.12
CA THR A 27 10.69 -1.24 26.44
C THR A 27 12.11 -0.68 26.47
N ALA A 28 12.28 0.56 26.91
CA ALA A 28 13.53 1.35 26.82
C ALA A 28 14.07 1.48 25.37
N SER A 29 13.25 1.19 24.36
CA SER A 29 13.62 1.25 22.96
C SER A 29 13.12 2.54 22.30
N LEU A 30 13.91 3.09 21.38
CA LEU A 30 13.48 4.17 20.50
C LEU A 30 12.40 3.63 19.55
N THR A 31 11.36 4.41 19.30
CA THR A 31 10.22 3.97 18.46
C THR A 31 10.39 4.29 16.98
N GLY A 32 11.46 4.98 16.57
CA GLY A 32 11.69 5.43 15.20
C GLY A 32 10.55 6.32 14.64
N GLU A 33 10.76 6.93 13.50
CA GLU A 33 9.73 7.76 12.85
C GLU A 33 8.65 6.89 12.20
N ASP A 34 7.39 7.09 12.56
CA ASP A 34 6.26 6.27 12.08
C ASP A 34 6.11 6.29 10.55
N ALA A 35 6.43 7.43 9.93
CA ALA A 35 6.39 7.59 8.48
C ALA A 35 7.41 6.70 7.75
N ALA A 36 8.63 6.58 8.29
CA ALA A 36 9.69 5.72 7.73
C ALA A 36 9.30 4.24 7.81
N TYR A 37 8.74 3.81 8.97
CA TYR A 37 8.22 2.45 9.10
C TYR A 37 7.07 2.15 8.16
N ASN A 38 6.13 3.09 8.01
CA ASN A 38 5.01 2.91 7.09
C ASN A 38 5.50 2.76 5.63
N ALA A 39 6.51 3.53 5.26
CA ALA A 39 7.16 3.41 3.96
C ALA A 39 7.83 2.04 3.77
N ALA A 40 8.58 1.56 4.78
CA ALA A 40 9.20 0.24 4.77
C ALA A 40 8.15 -0.88 4.64
N PHE A 41 7.05 -0.82 5.40
CA PHE A 41 5.99 -1.81 5.35
C PHE A 41 5.34 -1.87 3.97
N LYS A 42 4.99 -0.71 3.40
CA LYS A 42 4.44 -0.61 2.05
C LYS A 42 5.40 -1.17 0.99
N GLN A 43 6.68 -0.81 1.08
CA GLN A 43 7.71 -1.25 0.15
C GLN A 43 7.93 -2.77 0.18
N HIS A 44 7.82 -3.38 1.37
CA HIS A 44 8.10 -4.81 1.58
C HIS A 44 6.85 -5.67 1.74
N GLY A 45 5.64 -5.14 1.47
CA GLY A 45 4.38 -5.87 1.52
C GLY A 45 4.00 -6.36 2.90
N VAL A 46 4.41 -5.63 3.92
CA VAL A 46 4.00 -5.88 5.29
C VAL A 46 2.65 -5.22 5.54
N THR A 47 1.67 -6.02 5.90
CA THR A 47 0.32 -5.54 6.17
C THR A 47 0.23 -4.94 7.57
N ARG A 48 0.07 -3.63 7.63
CA ARG A 48 -0.08 -2.90 8.88
C ARG A 48 -1.55 -2.83 9.28
N VAL A 49 -1.83 -3.12 10.56
CA VAL A 49 -3.16 -3.02 11.18
C VAL A 49 -3.15 -2.08 12.38
N SER A 50 -4.35 -1.66 12.83
CA SER A 50 -4.50 -0.58 13.81
C SER A 50 -4.75 -1.09 15.23
N ASP A 51 -5.36 -2.24 15.40
CA ASP A 51 -5.79 -2.81 16.67
C ASP A 51 -5.75 -4.34 16.67
N TRP A 52 -6.16 -4.93 17.79
CA TRP A 52 -6.13 -6.38 18.03
C TRP A 52 -7.15 -7.14 17.19
N ASP A 53 -8.34 -6.57 16.99
CA ASP A 53 -9.40 -7.21 16.22
C ASP A 53 -8.95 -7.29 14.75
N GLN A 54 -8.48 -6.19 14.18
CA GLN A 54 -7.90 -6.20 12.85
C GLN A 54 -6.69 -7.13 12.72
N LEU A 55 -5.85 -7.27 13.78
CA LEU A 55 -4.71 -8.20 13.71
C LEU A 55 -5.18 -9.63 13.48
N LEU A 56 -6.22 -10.06 14.18
CA LEU A 56 -6.76 -11.42 14.07
C LEU A 56 -7.54 -11.61 12.76
N GLU A 57 -8.48 -10.71 12.49
CA GLU A 57 -9.38 -10.77 11.32
C GLU A 57 -8.62 -10.68 10.00
N VAL A 58 -7.67 -9.73 9.87
CA VAL A 58 -6.84 -9.58 8.66
C VAL A 58 -5.86 -10.75 8.51
N SER A 59 -5.31 -11.27 9.62
CA SER A 59 -4.43 -12.44 9.55
C SER A 59 -5.18 -13.66 9.04
N GLN A 60 -6.39 -13.89 9.51
CA GLN A 60 -7.26 -14.96 9.02
C GLN A 60 -7.60 -14.76 7.54
N MET A 61 -8.03 -13.55 7.16
CA MET A 61 -8.35 -13.21 5.76
C MET A 61 -7.20 -13.50 4.81
N LEU A 62 -5.98 -13.10 5.17
CA LEU A 62 -4.79 -13.31 4.34
C LEU A 62 -4.27 -14.76 4.35
N ALA A 63 -4.60 -15.54 5.39
CA ALA A 63 -4.17 -16.94 5.49
C ALA A 63 -5.10 -17.90 4.75
N ASP A 64 -6.41 -17.65 4.85
CA ASP A 64 -7.44 -18.60 4.46
C ASP A 64 -8.13 -18.26 3.13
N SER A 65 -8.05 -16.99 2.69
CA SER A 65 -8.66 -16.55 1.42
C SER A 65 -7.73 -16.75 0.24
N PRO A 66 -8.24 -17.24 -0.91
CA PRO A 66 -7.48 -17.25 -2.16
C PRO A 66 -7.16 -15.82 -2.65
N ALA A 67 -6.19 -15.72 -3.55
CA ALA A 67 -5.91 -14.46 -4.25
C ALA A 67 -7.16 -14.03 -5.05
N PRO A 68 -7.61 -12.77 -4.94
CA PRO A 68 -8.75 -12.31 -5.72
C PRO A 68 -8.47 -12.43 -7.22
N SER A 69 -9.32 -13.16 -7.94
CA SER A 69 -9.23 -13.28 -9.40
C SER A 69 -9.71 -12.03 -10.14
N GLU A 70 -10.63 -11.29 -9.50
CA GLU A 70 -11.21 -10.05 -9.98
C GLU A 70 -11.33 -9.06 -8.82
N PRO A 71 -11.31 -7.73 -9.06
CA PRO A 71 -11.36 -6.75 -7.99
C PRO A 71 -12.75 -6.58 -7.35
N GLY A 72 -13.81 -6.98 -8.05
CA GLY A 72 -15.19 -6.77 -7.60
C GLY A 72 -15.59 -7.71 -6.48
N ILE A 73 -16.44 -7.20 -5.59
CA ILE A 73 -16.97 -7.94 -4.45
C ILE A 73 -18.50 -7.94 -4.53
N ALA A 74 -19.13 -9.10 -4.32
CA ALA A 74 -20.57 -9.19 -4.17
C ALA A 74 -20.94 -9.27 -2.68
N VAL A 75 -22.06 -8.64 -2.32
CA VAL A 75 -22.57 -8.62 -0.94
C VAL A 75 -24.01 -9.09 -0.94
N ILE A 76 -24.38 -9.98 0.00
CA ILE A 76 -25.73 -10.44 0.23
C ILE A 76 -26.11 -10.27 1.72
N SER A 77 -27.29 -9.73 1.99
CA SER A 77 -27.81 -9.60 3.35
C SER A 77 -29.33 -9.70 3.41
N HIS A 78 -29.87 -10.13 4.56
CA HIS A 78 -31.29 -10.05 4.87
C HIS A 78 -31.74 -8.64 5.32
N SER A 79 -30.87 -7.65 5.28
CA SER A 79 -31.15 -6.30 5.75
C SER A 79 -30.61 -5.23 4.82
N GLY A 80 -31.46 -4.41 4.26
CA GLY A 80 -31.08 -3.26 3.44
C GLY A 80 -30.20 -2.24 4.20
N GLY A 81 -30.40 -2.11 5.52
CA GLY A 81 -29.53 -1.28 6.36
C GLY A 81 -28.10 -1.82 6.43
N VAL A 82 -27.93 -3.12 6.56
CA VAL A 82 -26.62 -3.79 6.56
C VAL A 82 -25.97 -3.69 5.16
N CYS A 83 -26.78 -3.88 4.09
CA CYS A 83 -26.31 -3.67 2.70
C CYS A 83 -25.73 -2.26 2.52
N SER A 84 -26.45 -1.24 2.99
CA SER A 84 -26.01 0.17 2.86
C SER A 84 -24.74 0.46 3.67
N LEU A 85 -24.69 0.02 4.94
CA LEU A 85 -23.50 0.20 5.79
C LEU A 85 -22.27 -0.51 5.19
N THR A 86 -22.47 -1.72 4.66
CA THR A 86 -21.37 -2.46 4.03
C THR A 86 -20.90 -1.76 2.76
N ALA A 87 -21.81 -1.30 1.90
CA ALA A 87 -21.47 -0.54 0.69
C ALA A 87 -20.72 0.75 1.01
N ASP A 88 -21.12 1.50 2.03
CA ASP A 88 -20.43 2.70 2.49
C ASP A 88 -19.00 2.39 2.93
N ALA A 89 -18.81 1.34 3.75
CA ALA A 89 -17.48 0.92 4.20
C ALA A 89 -16.57 0.52 3.03
N PHE A 90 -17.10 -0.24 2.08
CA PHE A 90 -16.35 -0.64 0.88
C PHE A 90 -16.01 0.58 -0.01
N GLY A 91 -16.96 1.49 -0.20
CA GLY A 91 -16.74 2.73 -0.94
C GLY A 91 -15.67 3.62 -0.33
N HIS A 92 -15.60 3.73 1.00
CA HIS A 92 -14.54 4.47 1.71
C HIS A 92 -13.14 3.87 1.50
N GLU A 93 -13.04 2.54 1.41
CA GLU A 93 -11.78 1.85 1.10
C GLU A 93 -11.47 1.80 -0.41
N GLY A 94 -12.33 2.38 -1.25
CA GLY A 94 -12.15 2.39 -2.70
C GLY A 94 -12.26 1.00 -3.34
N LEU A 95 -13.04 0.11 -2.74
CA LEU A 95 -13.37 -1.21 -3.26
C LEU A 95 -14.59 -1.13 -4.17
N ASP A 96 -14.67 -2.00 -5.16
CA ASP A 96 -15.74 -2.01 -6.15
C ASP A 96 -16.80 -3.07 -5.80
N LEU A 97 -18.07 -2.66 -5.83
CA LEU A 97 -19.24 -3.52 -5.81
C LEU A 97 -19.89 -3.45 -7.21
N PRO A 98 -19.45 -4.29 -8.17
CA PRO A 98 -19.87 -4.17 -9.54
C PRO A 98 -21.37 -4.39 -9.71
N GLU A 99 -21.97 -3.67 -10.67
CA GLU A 99 -23.33 -3.96 -11.09
C GLU A 99 -23.42 -5.36 -11.68
N LEU A 100 -24.50 -6.07 -11.33
CA LEU A 100 -24.77 -7.41 -11.83
C LEU A 100 -25.19 -7.36 -13.30
N SER A 101 -24.95 -8.46 -14.01
CA SER A 101 -25.49 -8.67 -15.36
C SER A 101 -27.02 -8.65 -15.33
N ASP A 102 -27.65 -8.36 -16.47
CA ASP A 102 -29.10 -8.39 -16.58
C ASP A 102 -29.66 -9.78 -16.24
N GLU A 103 -28.96 -10.84 -16.68
CA GLU A 103 -29.34 -12.23 -16.41
C GLU A 103 -29.34 -12.55 -14.90
N SER A 104 -28.30 -12.20 -14.20
CA SER A 104 -28.21 -12.41 -12.76
C SER A 104 -29.24 -11.60 -11.99
N ARG A 105 -29.45 -10.36 -12.41
CA ARG A 105 -30.45 -9.48 -11.80
C ARG A 105 -31.88 -10.03 -12.00
N ASP A 106 -32.18 -10.50 -13.21
CA ASP A 106 -33.50 -11.08 -13.51
C ASP A 106 -33.71 -12.38 -12.71
N THR A 107 -32.69 -13.25 -12.61
CA THR A 107 -32.72 -14.47 -11.80
C THR A 107 -33.03 -14.14 -10.34
N ILE A 108 -32.32 -13.18 -9.77
CA ILE A 108 -32.52 -12.78 -8.36
C ILE A 108 -33.90 -12.13 -8.16
N ASN A 109 -34.38 -11.30 -9.12
CA ASN A 109 -35.70 -10.71 -9.07
C ASN A 109 -36.82 -11.75 -9.08
N GLU A 110 -36.71 -12.80 -9.91
CA GLU A 110 -37.65 -13.91 -9.94
C GLU A 110 -37.71 -14.62 -8.57
N ILE A 111 -36.56 -14.87 -7.96
CA ILE A 111 -36.47 -15.49 -6.64
C ILE A 111 -37.11 -14.60 -5.57
N LEU A 112 -36.82 -13.31 -5.58
CA LEU A 112 -37.33 -12.35 -4.60
C LEU A 112 -38.81 -12.01 -4.78
N ALA A 113 -39.41 -12.32 -5.92
CA ALA A 113 -40.84 -12.11 -6.22
C ALA A 113 -41.35 -10.67 -5.89
N GLY A 114 -40.49 -9.67 -6.10
CA GLY A 114 -40.78 -8.26 -5.86
C GLY A 114 -40.49 -7.77 -4.42
N PHE A 115 -39.92 -8.60 -3.57
CA PHE A 115 -39.41 -8.21 -2.25
C PHE A 115 -37.91 -8.02 -2.28
N GLY A 116 -37.40 -7.00 -1.58
CA GLY A 116 -35.95 -6.75 -1.49
C GLY A 116 -35.37 -6.02 -2.70
N TRP A 117 -34.08 -6.23 -2.97
CA TRP A 117 -33.32 -5.58 -4.03
C TRP A 117 -32.35 -6.54 -4.71
N ALA A 118 -32.55 -6.76 -6.00
CA ALA A 118 -31.70 -7.64 -6.83
C ALA A 118 -30.53 -6.87 -7.46
N GLY A 119 -29.70 -6.26 -6.65
CA GLY A 119 -28.50 -5.54 -7.04
C GLY A 119 -27.26 -6.11 -6.37
N ASN A 120 -26.22 -5.31 -6.33
CA ASN A 120 -25.05 -5.54 -5.50
C ASN A 120 -24.78 -4.27 -4.67
N PRO A 121 -25.00 -4.31 -3.35
CA PRO A 121 -25.41 -5.44 -2.49
C PRO A 121 -26.82 -5.98 -2.78
N ALA A 122 -27.01 -7.29 -2.66
CA ALA A 122 -28.34 -7.93 -2.75
C ALA A 122 -29.05 -7.92 -1.39
N ASP A 123 -30.19 -7.21 -1.29
CA ASP A 123 -31.06 -7.25 -0.12
C ASP A 123 -32.13 -8.31 -0.32
N ILE A 124 -32.00 -9.44 0.36
CA ILE A 124 -32.92 -10.58 0.20
C ILE A 124 -34.07 -10.56 1.19
N THR A 125 -34.13 -9.56 2.07
CA THR A 125 -35.15 -9.43 3.11
C THR A 125 -35.40 -10.72 3.94
N GLY A 126 -36.39 -10.76 4.81
CA GLY A 126 -36.70 -11.95 5.63
C GLY A 126 -37.57 -13.01 4.95
N HIS A 127 -37.77 -12.93 3.63
CA HIS A 127 -38.71 -13.82 2.90
C HIS A 127 -38.04 -14.91 2.07
N ALA A 128 -36.73 -14.84 1.88
CA ALA A 128 -35.99 -15.86 1.11
C ALA A 128 -35.92 -17.19 1.86
N SER A 129 -36.37 -18.27 1.20
CA SER A 129 -36.21 -19.62 1.73
C SER A 129 -34.75 -20.06 1.67
N ARG A 130 -34.41 -21.10 2.37
CA ARG A 130 -33.09 -21.71 2.42
C ARG A 130 -32.46 -21.90 1.04
N ASP A 131 -33.13 -22.68 0.18
CA ASP A 131 -32.64 -23.05 -1.15
C ASP A 131 -32.49 -21.80 -2.05
N THR A 132 -33.32 -20.77 -1.82
CA THR A 132 -33.26 -19.52 -2.57
C THR A 132 -32.07 -18.64 -2.16
N VAL A 133 -31.68 -18.63 -0.88
CA VAL A 133 -30.46 -17.91 -0.40
C VAL A 133 -29.23 -18.50 -1.05
N GLU A 134 -29.11 -19.84 -1.08
CA GLU A 134 -27.99 -20.53 -1.72
C GLU A 134 -27.91 -20.21 -3.21
N LEU A 135 -29.04 -20.26 -3.92
CA LEU A 135 -29.08 -19.94 -5.34
C LEU A 135 -28.69 -18.48 -5.63
N ILE A 136 -29.07 -17.54 -4.76
CA ILE A 136 -28.63 -16.14 -4.89
C ILE A 136 -27.12 -16.02 -4.66
N MET A 137 -26.55 -16.69 -3.63
CA MET A 137 -25.11 -16.70 -3.40
C MET A 137 -24.34 -17.25 -4.60
N GLU A 138 -24.82 -18.37 -5.20
CA GLU A 138 -24.25 -18.95 -6.41
C GLU A 138 -24.30 -18.00 -7.60
N THR A 139 -25.43 -17.31 -7.77
CA THR A 139 -25.60 -16.33 -8.85
C THR A 139 -24.60 -15.17 -8.69
N LEU A 140 -24.47 -14.64 -7.48
CA LEU A 140 -23.58 -13.52 -7.16
C LEU A 140 -22.10 -13.89 -7.32
N ILE A 141 -21.68 -15.04 -6.78
CA ILE A 141 -20.26 -15.45 -6.82
C ILE A 141 -19.84 -15.86 -8.25
N SER A 142 -20.79 -16.27 -9.09
CA SER A 142 -20.55 -16.67 -10.48
C SER A 142 -20.39 -15.47 -11.43
N GLU A 143 -20.71 -14.25 -11.00
CA GLU A 143 -20.56 -13.06 -11.83
C GLU A 143 -19.10 -12.87 -12.28
N PRO A 144 -18.87 -12.55 -13.59
CA PRO A 144 -17.53 -12.46 -14.14
C PRO A 144 -16.64 -11.40 -13.51
N LYS A 145 -17.24 -10.30 -13.02
CA LYS A 145 -16.51 -9.19 -12.38
C LYS A 145 -16.33 -9.36 -10.87
N VAL A 146 -16.86 -10.43 -10.30
CA VAL A 146 -16.83 -10.70 -8.87
C VAL A 146 -15.69 -11.68 -8.54
N GLY A 147 -14.75 -11.24 -7.73
CA GLY A 147 -13.65 -12.05 -7.19
C GLY A 147 -13.86 -12.51 -5.75
N ALA A 148 -14.90 -11.99 -5.08
CA ALA A 148 -15.21 -12.37 -3.70
C ALA A 148 -16.70 -12.21 -3.37
N LEU A 149 -17.18 -12.97 -2.38
CA LEU A 149 -18.52 -12.90 -1.84
C LEU A 149 -18.51 -12.56 -0.34
N VAL A 150 -19.36 -11.64 0.07
CA VAL A 150 -19.62 -11.32 1.47
C VAL A 150 -21.04 -11.70 1.80
N VAL A 151 -21.21 -12.52 2.85
CA VAL A 151 -22.51 -12.84 3.42
C VAL A 151 -22.65 -12.11 4.74
N ALA A 152 -23.61 -11.18 4.83
CA ALA A 152 -23.83 -10.34 6.00
C ALA A 152 -25.15 -10.71 6.69
N SER A 153 -25.07 -11.49 7.78
CA SER A 153 -26.26 -11.99 8.50
C SER A 153 -25.92 -12.46 9.92
N SER A 154 -26.95 -12.87 10.66
CA SER A 154 -26.77 -13.63 11.91
C SER A 154 -26.35 -15.07 11.58
N ALA A 155 -25.26 -15.55 12.19
CA ALA A 155 -24.73 -16.89 11.91
C ALA A 155 -25.56 -17.99 12.60
N SER A 156 -26.66 -18.44 11.97
CA SER A 156 -27.29 -19.70 12.35
C SER A 156 -26.45 -20.87 11.82
N ASN A 157 -26.51 -22.07 12.46
CA ASN A 157 -25.82 -23.27 11.99
C ASN A 157 -26.16 -23.57 10.53
N GLU A 158 -27.43 -23.56 10.22
CA GLU A 158 -27.96 -23.88 8.91
C GLU A 158 -27.43 -22.95 7.82
N GLN A 159 -27.44 -21.63 8.06
CA GLN A 159 -26.92 -20.66 7.10
C GLN A 159 -25.41 -20.75 6.94
N SER A 160 -24.69 -21.04 8.01
CA SER A 160 -23.24 -21.22 7.97
C SER A 160 -22.83 -22.45 7.14
N GLU A 161 -23.57 -23.56 7.22
CA GLU A 161 -23.35 -24.74 6.38
C GLU A 161 -23.49 -24.39 4.88
N HIS A 162 -24.51 -23.59 4.50
CA HIS A 162 -24.69 -23.16 3.11
C HIS A 162 -23.55 -22.29 2.60
N VAL A 163 -23.09 -21.37 3.44
CA VAL A 163 -21.94 -20.50 3.08
C VAL A 163 -20.70 -21.36 2.87
N VAL A 164 -20.48 -22.37 3.72
CA VAL A 164 -19.38 -23.33 3.56
C VAL A 164 -19.52 -24.13 2.28
N ASP A 165 -20.72 -24.62 1.96
CA ASP A 165 -20.98 -25.40 0.75
C ASP A 165 -20.75 -24.58 -0.53
N VAL A 166 -21.23 -23.32 -0.56
CA VAL A 166 -20.99 -22.40 -1.68
C VAL A 166 -19.49 -22.10 -1.79
N ALA A 167 -18.83 -21.74 -0.69
CA ALA A 167 -17.39 -21.46 -0.69
C ALA A 167 -16.55 -22.63 -1.21
N GLY A 168 -16.94 -23.86 -0.85
CA GLY A 168 -16.24 -25.09 -1.28
C GLY A 168 -16.36 -25.41 -2.78
N ARG A 169 -17.31 -24.79 -3.49
CA ARG A 169 -17.52 -24.99 -4.94
C ARG A 169 -16.79 -23.96 -5.81
N HIS A 170 -16.27 -22.89 -5.21
CA HIS A 170 -15.63 -21.79 -5.92
C HIS A 170 -14.22 -21.52 -5.42
N ASP A 171 -13.32 -21.15 -6.32
CA ASP A 171 -11.96 -20.68 -5.99
C ASP A 171 -11.95 -19.14 -5.88
N LYS A 172 -12.90 -18.61 -5.07
CA LYS A 172 -13.06 -17.18 -4.80
C LYS A 172 -13.13 -16.95 -3.29
N ALA A 173 -12.65 -15.79 -2.85
CA ALA A 173 -12.71 -15.45 -1.43
C ALA A 173 -14.16 -15.32 -0.96
N VAL A 174 -14.49 -15.97 0.17
CA VAL A 174 -15.77 -15.80 0.85
C VAL A 174 -15.52 -15.33 2.28
N ALA A 175 -16.21 -14.28 2.69
CA ALA A 175 -16.13 -13.74 4.05
C ALA A 175 -17.51 -13.57 4.65
N TYR A 176 -17.61 -13.64 5.98
CA TYR A 176 -18.85 -13.50 6.70
C TYR A 176 -18.82 -12.26 7.59
N LEU A 177 -19.83 -11.38 7.45
CA LEU A 177 -20.08 -10.28 8.36
C LEU A 177 -21.20 -10.68 9.33
N HIS A 178 -20.84 -10.98 10.56
CA HIS A 178 -21.80 -11.32 11.59
C HIS A 178 -22.54 -10.07 12.11
N THR A 179 -23.85 -10.04 11.95
CA THR A 179 -24.72 -8.92 12.35
C THR A 179 -25.60 -9.24 13.55
N GLY A 180 -25.39 -10.41 14.16
CA GLY A 180 -26.16 -10.86 15.31
C GLY A 180 -25.68 -10.30 16.64
N ASN A 181 -26.46 -10.54 17.69
CA ASN A 181 -26.06 -10.24 19.06
C ASN A 181 -25.32 -11.46 19.66
N GLU A 182 -24.12 -11.23 20.22
CA GLU A 182 -23.29 -12.26 20.87
C GLU A 182 -23.94 -12.84 22.18
N LEU A 183 -25.07 -12.31 22.63
CA LEU A 183 -25.77 -12.76 23.85
C LEU A 183 -26.53 -14.10 23.70
N GLY A 184 -26.56 -14.67 22.50
CA GLY A 184 -27.07 -16.02 22.22
C GLY A 184 -25.94 -16.98 21.90
N GLU A 185 -26.21 -18.29 21.95
CA GLU A 185 -25.25 -19.32 21.50
C GLU A 185 -24.86 -19.08 20.01
N PRO A 186 -23.60 -18.70 19.69
CA PRO A 186 -23.21 -18.41 18.33
C PRO A 186 -22.92 -19.72 17.58
N THR A 187 -23.93 -20.47 17.28
CA THR A 187 -23.86 -21.84 16.82
C THR A 187 -23.29 -22.00 15.42
N GLY A 188 -23.37 -20.96 14.56
CA GLY A 188 -22.84 -21.03 13.18
C GLY A 188 -21.41 -20.51 13.02
N LEU A 189 -20.88 -19.74 13.97
CA LEU A 189 -19.55 -19.13 13.84
C LEU A 189 -18.42 -20.16 13.85
N ASP A 190 -18.56 -21.21 14.64
CA ASP A 190 -17.55 -22.29 14.71
C ASP A 190 -17.50 -23.09 13.42
N THR A 191 -18.64 -23.29 12.75
CA THR A 191 -18.73 -23.92 11.43
C THR A 191 -17.96 -23.12 10.39
N LEU A 192 -18.19 -21.78 10.32
CA LEU A 192 -17.50 -20.89 9.40
C LEU A 192 -15.98 -20.89 9.65
N LYS A 193 -15.57 -20.70 10.91
CA LYS A 193 -14.16 -20.69 11.31
C LYS A 193 -13.46 -22.00 11.00
N SER A 194 -14.11 -23.13 11.26
CA SER A 194 -13.57 -24.47 11.00
C SER A 194 -13.37 -24.74 9.50
N ALA A 195 -14.19 -24.09 8.66
CA ALA A 195 -14.09 -24.16 7.21
C ALA A 195 -13.09 -23.13 6.62
N GLY A 196 -12.41 -22.32 7.47
CA GLY A 196 -11.46 -21.30 7.00
C GLY A 196 -12.16 -20.05 6.43
N ILE A 197 -13.45 -19.81 6.73
CA ILE A 197 -14.16 -18.62 6.29
C ILE A 197 -13.92 -17.51 7.31
N PRO A 198 -13.29 -16.38 6.90
CA PRO A 198 -13.05 -15.25 7.79
C PRO A 198 -14.38 -14.62 8.26
N VAL A 199 -14.47 -14.36 9.58
CA VAL A 199 -15.64 -13.77 10.21
C VAL A 199 -15.31 -12.40 10.77
N PHE A 200 -16.14 -11.42 10.45
CA PHE A 200 -16.03 -10.02 10.88
C PHE A 200 -17.26 -9.58 11.65
N PHE A 201 -17.06 -8.59 12.53
CA PHE A 201 -18.11 -8.00 13.34
C PHE A 201 -18.33 -6.50 13.05
N SER A 202 -17.52 -5.93 12.15
CA SER A 202 -17.60 -4.54 11.71
C SER A 202 -17.47 -4.48 10.18
N PRO A 203 -18.36 -3.74 9.50
CA PRO A 203 -18.23 -3.49 8.06
C PRO A 203 -16.91 -2.80 7.69
N GLU A 204 -16.42 -1.90 8.55
CA GLU A 204 -15.16 -1.17 8.34
C GLU A 204 -13.96 -2.11 8.42
N ASN A 205 -13.93 -3.01 9.40
CA ASN A 205 -12.85 -4.01 9.50
C ASN A 205 -12.86 -4.98 8.32
N LEU A 206 -14.06 -5.42 7.90
CA LEU A 206 -14.25 -6.25 6.72
C LEU A 206 -13.72 -5.56 5.46
N ALA A 207 -14.13 -4.32 5.20
CA ALA A 207 -13.68 -3.54 4.05
C ALA A 207 -12.16 -3.33 4.08
N SER A 208 -11.62 -2.96 5.24
CA SER A 208 -10.17 -2.82 5.45
C SER A 208 -9.41 -4.12 5.18
N ALA A 209 -9.96 -5.28 5.59
CA ALA A 209 -9.35 -6.58 5.33
C ALA A 209 -9.34 -6.93 3.84
N PHE A 210 -10.42 -6.68 3.10
CA PHE A 210 -10.45 -6.85 1.65
C PHE A 210 -9.47 -5.92 0.93
N ARG A 211 -9.37 -4.63 1.36
CA ARG A 211 -8.37 -3.71 0.82
C ARG A 211 -6.96 -4.27 1.00
N LYS A 212 -6.64 -4.77 2.19
CA LYS A 212 -5.34 -5.37 2.51
C LYS A 212 -5.07 -6.68 1.75
N LEU A 213 -6.09 -7.49 1.52
CA LEU A 213 -6.00 -8.69 0.69
C LEU A 213 -5.60 -8.33 -0.75
N HIS A 214 -6.31 -7.38 -1.36
CA HIS A 214 -5.99 -6.88 -2.70
C HIS A 214 -4.60 -6.26 -2.76
N ASP A 215 -4.25 -5.40 -1.81
CA ASP A 215 -2.95 -4.72 -1.77
C ASP A 215 -1.79 -5.71 -1.66
N TYR A 216 -1.92 -6.72 -0.78
CA TYR A 216 -0.90 -7.76 -0.60
C TYR A 216 -0.69 -8.59 -1.86
N HIS A 217 -1.76 -9.06 -2.49
CA HIS A 217 -1.65 -9.89 -3.69
C HIS A 217 -1.11 -9.10 -4.88
N ASN A 218 -1.59 -7.87 -5.10
CA ASN A 218 -1.08 -6.96 -6.13
C ASN A 218 0.39 -6.60 -5.90
N TRP A 219 0.79 -6.35 -4.64
CA TRP A 219 2.18 -6.11 -4.28
C TRP A 219 3.04 -7.34 -4.55
N ARG A 220 2.58 -8.53 -4.11
CA ARG A 220 3.30 -9.79 -4.26
C ARG A 220 3.53 -10.15 -5.73
N GLU A 221 2.51 -10.07 -6.56
CA GLU A 221 2.59 -10.34 -7.99
C GLU A 221 3.61 -9.41 -8.67
N ARG A 222 3.51 -8.11 -8.45
CA ARG A 222 4.47 -7.14 -8.98
C ARG A 222 5.89 -7.44 -8.51
N ARG A 223 6.07 -7.76 -7.24
CA ARG A 223 7.38 -7.98 -6.63
C ARG A 223 8.07 -9.25 -7.13
N LEU A 224 7.31 -10.31 -7.35
CA LEU A 224 7.85 -11.56 -7.93
C LEU A 224 8.32 -11.36 -9.38
N ASN A 225 7.67 -10.46 -10.12
CA ASN A 225 8.03 -10.16 -11.50
C ASN A 225 9.25 -9.21 -11.64
N ILE A 226 9.44 -8.28 -10.69
CA ILE A 226 10.41 -7.18 -10.80
C ILE A 226 11.61 -7.36 -9.87
N GLY A 227 11.42 -8.03 -8.73
CA GLY A 227 12.43 -8.17 -7.68
C GLY A 227 12.50 -6.97 -6.72
N PHE A 228 13.46 -7.02 -5.81
CA PHE A 228 13.74 -5.95 -4.85
C PHE A 228 14.85 -5.03 -5.37
N GLY A 229 14.93 -3.81 -4.82
CA GLY A 229 16.06 -2.92 -5.04
C GLY A 229 17.37 -3.60 -4.60
N ALA A 230 18.38 -3.46 -5.41
CA ALA A 230 19.70 -4.00 -5.13
C ALA A 230 20.75 -2.90 -5.33
N THR A 231 21.80 -2.96 -4.52
CA THR A 231 22.97 -2.10 -4.70
C THR A 231 23.98 -2.77 -5.61
N THR A 232 24.53 -2.00 -6.52
CA THR A 232 25.68 -2.41 -7.32
C THR A 232 26.96 -2.20 -6.50
N ALA A 233 27.92 -3.09 -6.63
CA ALA A 233 29.26 -2.86 -6.05
C ALA A 233 29.86 -1.57 -6.61
N MET A 234 30.51 -0.79 -5.76
CA MET A 234 31.19 0.44 -6.18
C MET A 234 32.29 0.14 -7.20
N SER A 235 32.39 0.98 -8.22
CA SER A 235 33.53 1.02 -9.12
C SER A 235 34.77 1.57 -8.39
N ASP A 236 35.96 1.33 -8.95
CA ASP A 236 37.21 1.89 -8.39
C ASP A 236 37.18 3.42 -8.25
N ALA A 237 36.55 4.11 -9.19
CA ALA A 237 36.36 5.56 -9.10
C ALA A 237 35.44 5.98 -7.95
N GLN A 238 34.34 5.25 -7.72
CA GLN A 238 33.43 5.48 -6.60
C GLN A 238 34.10 5.16 -5.27
N GLN A 239 34.88 4.07 -5.22
CA GLN A 239 35.64 3.71 -4.03
C GLN A 239 36.68 4.80 -3.67
N SER A 240 37.40 5.35 -4.67
CA SER A 240 38.33 6.48 -4.45
C SER A 240 37.62 7.71 -3.89
N ILE A 241 36.40 8.03 -4.36
CA ILE A 241 35.61 9.13 -3.80
C ILE A 241 35.24 8.83 -2.34
N ALA A 242 34.81 7.60 -2.03
CA ALA A 242 34.45 7.20 -0.67
C ALA A 242 35.65 7.33 0.29
N ASP A 243 36.84 6.93 -0.13
CA ASP A 243 38.08 7.01 0.65
C ASP A 243 38.48 8.48 0.89
N ASP A 244 38.38 9.33 -0.13
CA ASP A 244 38.61 10.78 0.02
C ASP A 244 37.64 11.38 1.05
N LEU A 245 36.36 10.99 1.02
CA LEU A 245 35.35 11.50 1.95
C LEU A 245 35.61 11.09 3.40
N ARG A 246 36.12 9.87 3.63
CA ARG A 246 36.53 9.41 4.98
C ARG A 246 37.65 10.26 5.57
N ALA A 247 38.49 10.84 4.73
CA ALA A 247 39.60 11.71 5.14
C ALA A 247 39.17 13.17 5.42
N VAL A 248 37.91 13.53 5.11
CA VAL A 248 37.39 14.89 5.29
C VAL A 248 37.09 15.16 6.77
N GLY A 249 37.83 16.09 7.38
CA GLY A 249 37.68 16.45 8.79
C GLY A 249 36.55 17.44 9.10
N ARG A 250 35.55 17.60 8.22
CA ARG A 250 34.40 18.50 8.40
C ARG A 250 33.08 17.80 8.07
N THR A 251 31.99 18.34 8.59
CA THR A 251 30.65 17.74 8.45
C THR A 251 29.91 18.10 7.16
N LYS A 252 30.34 19.12 6.41
CA LYS A 252 29.68 19.53 5.15
C LYS A 252 30.66 19.53 4.00
N LEU A 253 30.24 19.02 2.84
CA LEU A 253 31.03 19.03 1.63
C LEU A 253 31.06 20.42 0.97
N SER A 254 32.17 20.76 0.36
CA SER A 254 32.30 21.91 -0.54
C SER A 254 31.50 21.64 -1.83
N GLU A 255 31.27 22.71 -2.61
CA GLU A 255 30.57 22.59 -3.90
C GLU A 255 31.29 21.64 -4.88
N CYS A 256 32.60 21.74 -4.98
CA CYS A 256 33.39 20.87 -5.85
C CYS A 256 33.29 19.39 -5.46
N GLU A 257 33.33 19.08 -4.17
CA GLU A 257 33.17 17.71 -3.67
C GLU A 257 31.78 17.17 -3.89
N ARG A 258 30.75 17.97 -3.69
CA ARG A 258 29.36 17.59 -3.99
C ARG A 258 29.17 17.27 -5.47
N LYS A 259 29.64 18.15 -6.37
CA LYS A 259 29.59 17.93 -7.82
C LYS A 259 30.32 16.63 -8.22
N ARG A 260 31.53 16.42 -7.69
CA ARG A 260 32.32 15.19 -7.93
C ARG A 260 31.59 13.94 -7.42
N LEU A 261 31.02 14.01 -6.22
CA LEU A 261 30.29 12.90 -5.63
C LEU A 261 29.05 12.55 -6.45
N LEU A 262 28.19 13.51 -6.74
CA LEU A 262 26.97 13.29 -7.51
C LEU A 262 27.28 12.78 -8.93
N ALA A 263 28.29 13.33 -9.58
CA ALA A 263 28.75 12.85 -10.89
C ALA A 263 29.26 11.40 -10.85
N GLY A 264 29.94 10.98 -9.76
CA GLY A 264 30.40 9.61 -9.56
C GLY A 264 29.28 8.57 -9.54
N TRP A 265 28.08 8.96 -9.15
CA TRP A 265 26.85 8.15 -9.23
C TRP A 265 25.94 8.53 -10.40
N GLY A 266 26.47 9.31 -11.35
CA GLY A 266 25.78 9.67 -12.61
C GLY A 266 24.59 10.62 -12.40
N VAL A 267 24.59 11.42 -11.32
CA VAL A 267 23.62 12.48 -11.05
C VAL A 267 24.17 13.79 -11.61
N ALA A 268 23.51 14.35 -12.62
CA ALA A 268 23.97 15.55 -13.31
C ALA A 268 23.71 16.81 -12.47
N THR A 269 24.73 17.66 -12.37
CA THR A 269 24.68 18.96 -11.67
C THR A 269 24.89 20.11 -12.68
N GLU A 270 24.18 21.23 -12.48
CA GLU A 270 24.29 22.44 -13.30
C GLU A 270 24.22 23.68 -12.43
N GLU A 271 24.69 24.82 -12.95
CA GLU A 271 24.65 26.11 -12.24
C GLU A 271 23.32 26.84 -12.42
N SER A 272 22.60 26.54 -13.49
CA SER A 272 21.28 27.13 -13.76
C SER A 272 20.45 26.25 -14.69
N ALA A 273 19.14 26.34 -14.57
CA ALA A 273 18.16 25.78 -15.51
C ALA A 273 17.10 26.83 -15.80
N THR A 274 16.79 27.04 -17.07
CA THR A 274 15.87 28.08 -17.54
C THR A 274 14.42 27.61 -17.62
N SER A 275 14.17 26.30 -17.54
CA SER A 275 12.83 25.72 -17.59
C SER A 275 12.83 24.32 -16.96
N GLY A 276 11.66 23.89 -16.48
CA GLY A 276 11.47 22.55 -15.90
C GLY A 276 10.54 22.59 -14.71
N THR A 277 10.33 21.42 -14.11
CA THR A 277 9.53 21.25 -12.90
C THR A 277 10.46 20.97 -11.72
N GLU A 278 10.29 21.74 -10.66
CA GLU A 278 11.08 21.59 -9.43
C GLU A 278 10.57 20.44 -8.59
N VAL A 279 11.48 19.59 -8.16
CA VAL A 279 11.24 18.51 -7.20
C VAL A 279 12.34 18.50 -6.13
N VAL A 280 12.06 17.84 -5.03
CA VAL A 280 12.99 17.68 -3.91
C VAL A 280 13.27 16.20 -3.71
N ILE A 281 14.54 15.86 -3.54
CA ILE A 281 15.00 14.54 -3.11
C ILE A 281 15.85 14.72 -1.86
N SER A 282 15.50 14.02 -0.80
CA SER A 282 16.29 14.00 0.43
C SER A 282 16.55 12.57 0.85
N VAL A 283 17.71 12.30 1.41
CA VAL A 283 18.00 11.04 2.11
C VAL A 283 18.45 11.39 3.49
N LYS A 284 17.87 10.74 4.47
CA LYS A 284 18.27 10.83 5.87
C LYS A 284 18.44 9.44 6.45
N ARG A 285 19.47 9.26 7.25
CA ARG A 285 19.69 8.01 7.96
C ARG A 285 18.71 7.88 9.12
N ASP A 286 17.96 6.77 9.14
CA ASP A 286 17.23 6.29 10.32
C ASP A 286 18.09 5.27 11.07
N ASP A 287 18.08 5.32 12.40
CA ASP A 287 18.95 4.46 13.23
C ASP A 287 18.58 2.97 13.15
N GLN A 288 17.37 2.64 12.74
CA GLN A 288 16.86 1.27 12.70
C GLN A 288 16.67 0.75 11.28
N LEU A 289 16.35 1.63 10.33
CA LEU A 289 16.05 1.27 8.94
C LEU A 289 17.17 1.60 7.95
N GLY A 290 18.23 2.30 8.41
CA GLY A 290 19.28 2.79 7.51
C GLY A 290 18.85 4.01 6.70
N PRO A 291 19.42 4.22 5.50
CA PRO A 291 19.08 5.39 4.69
C PRO A 291 17.63 5.35 4.19
N VAL A 292 16.86 6.42 4.44
CA VAL A 292 15.48 6.61 3.98
C VAL A 292 15.44 7.74 2.98
N LEU A 293 14.98 7.45 1.77
CA LEU A 293 14.85 8.40 0.68
C LEU A 293 13.44 9.02 0.68
N MET A 294 13.40 10.33 0.59
CA MET A 294 12.19 11.15 0.46
C MET A 294 12.14 11.78 -0.94
N TYR A 295 10.96 11.79 -1.52
CA TYR A 295 10.65 12.51 -2.76
C TYR A 295 9.41 13.37 -2.57
N GLY A 296 9.42 14.58 -3.13
CA GLY A 296 8.29 15.50 -3.14
C GLY A 296 8.40 16.55 -4.23
N MET A 297 7.33 17.33 -4.40
CA MET A 297 7.35 18.50 -5.28
C MET A 297 8.11 19.65 -4.64
N GLY A 298 8.84 20.43 -5.46
CA GLY A 298 9.56 21.61 -5.05
C GLY A 298 8.83 22.93 -5.40
N GLY A 299 9.49 24.05 -5.11
CA GLY A 299 8.99 25.38 -5.43
C GLY A 299 7.67 25.71 -4.74
N ILE A 300 6.81 26.45 -5.42
CA ILE A 300 5.49 26.88 -4.91
C ILE A 300 4.55 25.70 -4.60
N PHE A 301 4.79 24.52 -5.16
CA PHE A 301 3.97 23.35 -4.92
C PHE A 301 4.28 22.69 -3.58
N ALA A 302 5.48 22.88 -3.03
CA ALA A 302 5.85 22.38 -1.70
C ALA A 302 5.01 23.01 -0.58
N GLU A 303 4.57 24.26 -0.77
CA GLU A 303 3.74 24.97 0.21
C GLU A 303 2.25 24.62 0.10
N MET A 304 1.79 24.23 -1.09
CA MET A 304 0.38 23.96 -1.38
C MET A 304 -0.03 22.51 -1.10
N ALA A 305 0.91 21.59 -1.21
CA ALA A 305 0.67 20.16 -0.98
C ALA A 305 1.92 19.57 -0.35
N ALA A 306 2.02 19.59 0.97
CA ALA A 306 3.11 18.99 1.74
C ALA A 306 3.13 17.43 1.61
N GLU A 307 2.85 16.93 0.41
CA GLU A 307 2.84 15.50 0.12
C GLU A 307 4.24 15.07 -0.26
N VAL A 308 4.82 14.26 0.59
CA VAL A 308 6.08 13.56 0.34
C VAL A 308 5.84 12.06 0.42
N THR A 309 6.64 11.31 -0.33
CA THR A 309 6.68 9.86 -0.23
C THR A 309 8.05 9.42 0.23
N LEU A 310 8.10 8.31 0.94
CA LEU A 310 9.32 7.77 1.55
C LEU A 310 9.55 6.33 1.09
N ARG A 311 10.82 5.92 0.96
CA ARG A 311 11.24 4.52 0.78
C ARG A 311 12.57 4.27 1.51
N VAL A 312 12.74 3.06 2.00
CA VAL A 312 14.02 2.61 2.53
C VAL A 312 14.95 2.25 1.38
N CYS A 313 16.19 2.72 1.43
CA CYS A 313 17.19 2.38 0.42
C CYS A 313 17.76 0.95 0.65
N PRO A 314 18.11 0.22 -0.41
CA PRO A 314 18.05 0.58 -1.82
C PRO A 314 16.66 0.44 -2.42
N ILE A 315 16.30 1.35 -3.34
CA ILE A 315 15.02 1.28 -4.06
C ILE A 315 15.17 0.67 -5.45
N SER A 316 14.14 -0.03 -5.92
CA SER A 316 14.04 -0.46 -7.32
C SER A 316 13.50 0.67 -8.22
N LYS A 317 13.59 0.48 -9.55
CA LYS A 317 12.94 1.40 -10.49
C LYS A 317 11.43 1.48 -10.29
N GLN A 318 10.81 0.36 -9.88
CA GLN A 318 9.39 0.33 -9.59
C GLN A 318 9.06 1.13 -8.34
N ASP A 319 9.87 1.01 -7.27
CA ASP A 319 9.69 1.83 -6.08
C ASP A 319 9.78 3.32 -6.42
N ALA A 320 10.74 3.71 -7.27
CA ALA A 320 10.87 5.10 -7.73
C ALA A 320 9.67 5.56 -8.57
N GLN A 321 9.14 4.70 -9.44
CA GLN A 321 7.93 4.98 -10.20
C GLN A 321 6.71 5.15 -9.28
N ASP A 322 6.57 4.25 -8.31
CA ASP A 322 5.49 4.31 -7.32
C ASP A 322 5.58 5.60 -6.48
N MET A 323 6.80 6.00 -6.06
CA MET A 323 7.03 7.27 -5.37
C MET A 323 6.55 8.48 -6.18
N VAL A 324 6.88 8.51 -7.47
CA VAL A 324 6.44 9.62 -8.35
C VAL A 324 4.91 9.63 -8.50
N ASN A 325 4.28 8.47 -8.63
CA ASN A 325 2.83 8.35 -8.80
C ASN A 325 2.05 8.68 -7.51
N GLU A 326 2.61 8.42 -6.34
CA GLU A 326 1.98 8.65 -5.03
C GLU A 326 1.86 10.14 -4.68
N VAL A 327 2.77 10.98 -5.16
CA VAL A 327 2.71 12.43 -4.93
C VAL A 327 1.73 13.05 -5.91
N ALA A 328 0.56 13.51 -5.43
CA ALA A 328 -0.51 14.06 -6.28
C ALA A 328 -0.03 15.22 -7.17
N GLY A 329 0.86 16.07 -6.65
CA GLY A 329 1.51 17.15 -7.41
C GLY A 329 2.32 16.66 -8.62
N SER A 330 2.79 15.42 -8.63
CA SER A 330 3.57 14.84 -9.74
C SER A 330 2.77 14.67 -11.03
N ARG A 331 1.44 14.79 -10.98
CA ARG A 331 0.60 14.83 -12.21
C ARG A 331 1.01 15.93 -13.18
N ILE A 332 1.63 17.01 -12.70
CA ILE A 332 2.16 18.08 -13.55
C ILE A 332 3.29 17.59 -14.48
N LEU A 333 4.03 16.53 -14.06
CA LEU A 333 5.11 15.94 -14.84
C LEU A 333 4.60 15.19 -16.09
N ILE A 334 3.35 14.73 -16.07
CA ILE A 334 2.72 14.02 -17.19
C ILE A 334 2.39 14.98 -18.33
N GLY A 335 2.38 16.29 -18.05
CA GLY A 335 2.02 17.35 -18.99
C GLY A 335 0.51 17.59 -18.97
N SER A 336 0.13 18.79 -18.54
CA SER A 336 -1.26 19.26 -18.55
C SER A 336 -1.27 20.75 -18.86
N ASN A 337 -2.40 21.27 -19.32
CA ASN A 337 -2.62 22.70 -19.59
C ASN A 337 -1.54 23.35 -20.47
N GLY A 338 -1.13 22.67 -21.55
CA GLY A 338 -0.16 23.20 -22.54
C GLY A 338 1.32 23.10 -22.11
N ARG A 339 1.62 22.50 -20.96
CA ARG A 339 3.01 22.22 -20.55
C ARG A 339 3.53 20.93 -21.20
N PRO A 340 4.79 20.89 -21.67
CA PRO A 340 5.39 19.68 -22.21
C PRO A 340 5.51 18.61 -21.11
N LYS A 341 5.46 17.33 -21.51
CA LYS A 341 5.76 16.21 -20.61
C LYS A 341 7.20 16.32 -20.11
N ALA A 342 7.40 16.17 -18.82
CA ALA A 342 8.71 16.14 -18.18
C ALA A 342 9.42 14.79 -18.40
N ASP A 343 10.72 14.77 -18.16
CA ASP A 343 11.55 13.56 -18.29
C ASP A 343 11.48 12.69 -17.03
N VAL A 344 10.31 12.05 -16.85
CA VAL A 344 10.03 11.20 -15.69
C VAL A 344 10.98 10.00 -15.64
N ASP A 345 11.40 9.45 -16.79
CA ASP A 345 12.33 8.31 -16.84
C ASP A 345 13.69 8.69 -16.24
N SER A 346 14.18 9.89 -16.55
CA SER A 346 15.41 10.43 -15.96
C SER A 346 15.26 10.74 -14.46
N LEU A 347 14.11 11.21 -14.02
CA LEU A 347 13.81 11.40 -12.59
C LEU A 347 13.86 10.06 -11.85
N ILE A 348 13.18 9.02 -12.36
CA ILE A 348 13.19 7.67 -11.77
C ILE A 348 14.63 7.13 -11.66
N ASN A 349 15.41 7.23 -12.73
CA ASN A 349 16.80 6.79 -12.71
C ASN A 349 17.63 7.58 -11.68
N THR A 350 17.34 8.86 -11.48
CA THR A 350 18.03 9.69 -10.48
C THR A 350 17.68 9.30 -9.07
N LEU A 351 16.40 9.02 -8.78
CA LEU A 351 15.97 8.49 -7.48
C LEU A 351 16.71 7.18 -7.13
N VAL A 352 16.80 6.24 -8.08
CA VAL A 352 17.53 4.98 -7.88
C VAL A 352 19.00 5.25 -7.61
N ARG A 353 19.67 6.10 -8.40
CA ARG A 353 21.10 6.43 -8.23
C ARG A 353 21.40 7.13 -6.88
N VAL A 354 20.53 8.05 -6.45
CA VAL A 354 20.67 8.69 -5.14
C VAL A 354 20.49 7.67 -4.01
N SER A 355 19.57 6.72 -4.17
CA SER A 355 19.39 5.61 -3.25
C SER A 355 20.62 4.68 -3.18
N GLU A 356 21.21 4.32 -4.33
CA GLU A 356 22.43 3.53 -4.38
C GLU A 356 23.62 4.27 -3.73
N LEU A 357 23.77 5.57 -4.01
CA LEU A 357 24.77 6.43 -3.37
C LEU A 357 24.65 6.40 -1.85
N ALA A 358 23.41 6.53 -1.34
CA ALA A 358 23.16 6.55 0.09
C ALA A 358 23.53 5.23 0.79
N VAL A 359 23.26 4.08 0.16
CA VAL A 359 23.65 2.76 0.70
C VAL A 359 25.15 2.53 0.57
N ASN A 360 25.75 2.83 -0.56
CA ASN A 360 27.18 2.64 -0.80
C ASN A 360 28.05 3.48 0.16
N LEU A 361 27.52 4.61 0.61
CA LEU A 361 28.22 5.52 1.52
C LEU A 361 27.60 5.55 2.92
N GLU A 362 26.88 4.48 3.29
CA GLU A 362 26.34 4.33 4.65
C GLU A 362 27.49 4.35 5.67
N GLY A 363 27.28 5.10 6.76
CA GLY A 363 28.33 5.37 7.77
C GLY A 363 29.32 6.48 7.41
N ILE A 364 29.29 7.01 6.16
CA ILE A 364 30.07 8.17 5.74
C ILE A 364 29.16 9.39 5.56
N ILE A 365 27.95 9.20 5.06
CA ILE A 365 26.96 10.25 4.83
C ILE A 365 25.77 10.03 5.76
N ASP A 366 25.37 11.09 6.47
CA ASP A 366 24.16 11.11 7.29
C ASP A 366 22.96 11.68 6.56
N GLU A 367 23.20 12.69 5.70
CA GLU A 367 22.11 13.37 5.01
C GLU A 367 22.53 13.82 3.60
N ILE A 368 21.63 13.65 2.66
CA ILE A 368 21.66 14.22 1.31
C ILE A 368 20.39 15.02 1.12
N ASN A 369 20.50 16.30 0.76
CA ASN A 369 19.36 17.14 0.43
C ASN A 369 19.61 17.81 -0.92
N ILE A 370 18.83 17.41 -1.93
CA ILE A 370 18.84 17.94 -3.29
C ILE A 370 17.57 18.80 -3.46
N ASN A 371 17.74 20.12 -3.43
CA ASN A 371 16.65 21.06 -3.52
C ASN A 371 17.14 22.41 -4.08
N PRO A 372 16.72 22.79 -5.32
CA PRO A 372 15.85 22.02 -6.20
C PRO A 372 16.61 21.05 -7.14
N LEU A 373 15.92 19.97 -7.51
CA LEU A 373 16.19 19.19 -8.71
C LEU A 373 15.20 19.62 -9.79
N ILE A 374 15.69 19.99 -10.96
CA ILE A 374 14.85 20.39 -12.09
C ILE A 374 14.63 19.22 -13.04
N VAL A 375 13.38 18.83 -13.24
CA VAL A 375 13.00 17.84 -14.25
C VAL A 375 12.68 18.57 -15.53
N LEU A 376 13.53 18.39 -16.55
CA LEU A 376 13.45 19.05 -17.85
C LEU A 376 12.35 18.38 -18.74
N PRO A 377 12.03 18.96 -19.89
CA PRO A 377 11.17 18.30 -20.87
C PRO A 377 11.72 16.93 -21.28
N ARG A 378 10.82 16.02 -21.68
CA ARG A 378 11.15 14.63 -22.04
C ARG A 378 12.36 14.52 -22.95
N GLY A 379 13.31 13.67 -22.59
CA GLY A 379 14.56 13.42 -23.30
C GLY A 379 15.68 14.42 -23.00
N GLN A 380 15.45 15.42 -22.12
CA GLN A 380 16.46 16.41 -21.72
C GLN A 380 17.07 16.15 -20.35
N GLY A 381 16.56 15.14 -19.62
CA GLY A 381 17.11 14.72 -18.35
C GLY A 381 16.65 15.54 -17.16
N VAL A 382 17.44 15.48 -16.09
CA VAL A 382 17.25 16.24 -14.85
C VAL A 382 18.52 16.98 -14.50
N LYS A 383 18.40 18.06 -13.72
CA LYS A 383 19.53 18.92 -13.31
C LYS A 383 19.43 19.23 -11.81
N VAL A 384 20.49 18.91 -11.06
CA VAL A 384 20.62 19.34 -9.66
C VAL A 384 21.17 20.78 -9.69
N LEU A 385 20.40 21.74 -9.16
CA LEU A 385 20.88 23.10 -9.00
C LEU A 385 21.57 23.31 -7.66
N GLU A 386 20.98 22.76 -6.60
CA GLU A 386 21.54 22.84 -5.26
C GLU A 386 21.48 21.49 -4.54
N ALA A 387 22.55 21.19 -3.81
CA ALA A 387 22.59 20.03 -2.94
C ALA A 387 23.37 20.36 -1.65
N VAL A 388 22.90 19.85 -0.54
CA VAL A 388 23.62 19.86 0.73
C VAL A 388 23.85 18.41 1.13
N ILE A 389 25.12 18.08 1.44
CA ILE A 389 25.49 16.72 1.87
C ILE A 389 26.26 16.83 3.19
N THR A 390 25.74 16.14 4.19
CA THR A 390 26.30 16.11 5.54
C THR A 390 26.96 14.76 5.79
N LEU A 391 28.22 14.82 6.25
CA LEU A 391 28.98 13.63 6.60
C LEU A 391 28.70 13.24 8.06
N SER A 392 28.78 11.94 8.33
CA SER A 392 28.67 11.37 9.66
C SER A 392 29.82 11.87 10.55
N HIS A 393 29.53 12.17 11.81
CA HIS A 393 30.57 12.47 12.78
C HIS A 393 31.43 11.22 12.96
N GLN A 394 32.73 11.30 12.63
CA GLN A 394 33.69 10.30 13.06
C GLN A 394 33.79 10.40 14.59
N GLN A 395 33.34 9.35 15.31
CA GLN A 395 33.60 9.19 16.73
C GLN A 395 35.05 8.75 16.97
#